data_a03be392b383acfb7f8351d55ea3ccbd
#
_entry.id   a03be392b383acfb7f8351d55ea3ccbd
#
_cell.length_a   1.000
_cell.length_b   1.000
_cell.length_c   1.000
_cell.angle_alpha   90.00
_cell.angle_beta   90.00
_cell.angle_gamma   90.00
#
_symmetry.space_group_name_H-M   'P 1'
#
loop_
_entity.id
_entity.type
_entity.pdbx_description
1 polymer ?
#
loop_
_entity_poly.entity_id
_entity_poly.type
_entity_poly.pdbx_seq_one_letter_code
_entity_poly.pdbx_strand_id
1 'polypeptide(L)'
;RQRQMCIRDRLQTVPDIELLNIDKQQSELYPHLTQLADVLDGRKLKELLAGIDLVVLLAAEHKDNVTPTSLYYTVNVEGMCNTLQAMESNGVTRLVFTSSVAVYGLNKDNPSELHPADPFNDYGRSKWEAECLLQEWYDTHREWNINILRPTVIFGEGNRGNVYNLLRQIISGRFLMVGNGENRKSMAYVGNVASFITFLIENKKEGYNVFNYIDKPDFTMNDLVYHVGDVLNKHIPTTHYPYWLGMFG
;
A
#
# COMPACT_ATOMS: atom_id res chain seq x y z
N ARG A 1 -5.72 -7.65 1.50
CA ARG A 1 -5.85 -8.72 2.52
C ARG A 1 -4.52 -9.13 3.12
N GLN A 2 -3.53 -9.41 2.33
CA GLN A 2 -2.25 -9.90 2.83
C GLN A 2 -1.45 -8.83 3.58
N ARG A 3 -1.43 -7.57 3.09
CA ARG A 3 -0.85 -6.45 3.84
C ARG A 3 -1.45 -6.35 5.24
N GLN A 4 -2.76 -6.51 5.35
CA GLN A 4 -3.47 -6.53 6.63
C GLN A 4 -3.03 -7.70 7.51
N MET A 5 -2.74 -8.88 6.94
CA MET A 5 -2.24 -10.04 7.69
C MET A 5 -0.87 -9.76 8.30
N CYS A 6 0.12 -9.36 7.50
CA CYS A 6 1.48 -9.10 7.99
C CYS A 6 1.54 -7.96 9.00
N ILE A 7 0.72 -6.91 8.82
CA ILE A 7 0.63 -5.81 9.79
C ILE A 7 0.03 -6.30 11.09
N ARG A 8 -1.03 -7.10 11.06
CA ARG A 8 -1.62 -7.71 12.25
C ARG A 8 -0.66 -8.63 12.99
N ASP A 9 0.01 -9.53 12.26
CA ASP A 9 1.00 -10.45 12.85
C ASP A 9 2.07 -9.66 13.61
N ARG A 10 2.54 -8.56 13.01
CA ARG A 10 3.55 -7.71 13.64
C ARG A 10 3.00 -6.97 14.85
N LEU A 11 1.81 -6.36 14.75
CA LEU A 11 1.22 -5.59 15.85
C LEU A 11 0.82 -6.47 17.04
N GLN A 12 0.46 -7.73 16.83
CA GLN A 12 0.21 -8.67 17.94
C GLN A 12 1.46 -8.98 18.78
N THR A 13 2.65 -8.75 18.24
CA THR A 13 3.91 -8.93 18.99
C THR A 13 4.30 -7.70 19.80
N VAL A 14 3.58 -6.58 19.66
CA VAL A 14 3.83 -5.34 20.41
C VAL A 14 3.06 -5.41 21.72
N PRO A 15 3.73 -5.27 22.87
CA PRO A 15 3.07 -5.23 24.17
C PRO A 15 2.04 -4.09 24.25
N ASP A 16 0.97 -4.31 24.97
CA ASP A 16 -0.06 -3.30 25.28
C ASP A 16 -0.84 -2.77 24.06
N ILE A 17 -0.82 -3.49 22.93
CA ILE A 17 -1.67 -3.19 21.77
C ILE A 17 -2.82 -4.21 21.70
N GLU A 18 -4.05 -3.72 21.80
CA GLU A 18 -5.25 -4.46 21.47
C GLU A 18 -5.68 -4.17 20.02
N LEU A 19 -5.96 -5.22 19.24
CA LEU A 19 -6.24 -5.10 17.81
C LEU A 19 -7.69 -5.43 17.50
N LEU A 20 -8.35 -4.53 16.76
CA LEU A 20 -9.60 -4.75 16.06
C LEU A 20 -9.37 -4.71 14.54
N ASN A 21 -9.74 -5.77 13.85
CA ASN A 21 -9.74 -5.79 12.39
C ASN A 21 -11.15 -5.52 11.86
N ILE A 22 -11.30 -4.49 11.07
CA ILE A 22 -12.54 -4.17 10.36
C ILE A 22 -12.32 -4.45 8.88
N ASP A 23 -13.09 -5.38 8.32
CA ASP A 23 -12.98 -5.76 6.91
C ASP A 23 -14.35 -6.19 6.38
N LYS A 24 -14.62 -5.99 5.09
CA LYS A 24 -15.84 -6.47 4.43
C LYS A 24 -15.88 -8.00 4.28
N GLN A 25 -14.82 -8.69 4.63
CA GLN A 25 -14.72 -10.14 4.57
C GLN A 25 -14.04 -10.69 5.82
N GLN A 26 -14.55 -11.84 6.28
CA GLN A 26 -13.96 -12.55 7.41
C GLN A 26 -12.49 -12.92 7.13
N SER A 27 -11.63 -12.71 8.11
CA SER A 27 -10.25 -13.18 8.06
C SER A 27 -10.21 -14.68 8.34
N GLU A 28 -9.53 -15.44 7.48
CA GLU A 28 -9.32 -16.87 7.70
C GLU A 28 -8.38 -17.15 8.87
N LEU A 29 -7.36 -16.31 9.06
CA LEU A 29 -6.35 -16.48 10.10
C LEU A 29 -6.76 -15.84 11.44
N TYR A 30 -7.50 -14.73 11.40
CA TYR A 30 -7.89 -13.97 12.60
C TYR A 30 -9.41 -13.73 12.67
N PRO A 31 -10.22 -14.80 12.63
CA PRO A 31 -11.68 -14.64 12.64
C PRO A 31 -12.17 -13.97 13.93
N HIS A 32 -11.52 -14.23 15.08
CA HIS A 32 -11.86 -13.68 16.38
C HIS A 32 -11.56 -12.18 16.53
N LEU A 33 -10.64 -11.62 15.73
CA LEU A 33 -10.32 -10.19 15.71
C LEU A 33 -11.13 -9.41 14.66
N THR A 34 -11.87 -10.10 13.78
CA THR A 34 -12.50 -9.47 12.62
C THR A 34 -13.96 -9.15 12.87
N GLN A 35 -14.29 -7.87 12.76
CA GLN A 35 -15.66 -7.36 12.66
C GLN A 35 -15.98 -7.03 11.20
N LEU A 36 -17.12 -7.51 10.72
CA LEU A 36 -17.54 -7.28 9.34
C LEU A 36 -18.15 -5.88 9.18
N ALA A 37 -17.48 -5.05 8.38
CA ALA A 37 -18.02 -3.78 7.91
C ALA A 37 -17.32 -3.34 6.63
N ASP A 38 -18.01 -2.56 5.82
CA ASP A 38 -17.44 -1.85 4.67
C ASP A 38 -17.10 -0.41 5.08
N VAL A 39 -16.02 0.16 4.52
CA VAL A 39 -15.66 1.57 4.71
C VAL A 39 -16.74 2.53 4.21
N LEU A 40 -17.68 2.04 3.42
CA LEU A 40 -18.84 2.79 2.94
C LEU A 40 -20.00 2.81 3.95
N ASP A 41 -19.98 1.98 4.97
CA ASP A 41 -20.96 2.02 6.05
C ASP A 41 -20.46 2.87 7.22
N GLY A 42 -20.57 4.19 7.06
CA GLY A 42 -20.12 5.16 8.07
C GLY A 42 -20.82 4.99 9.43
N ARG A 43 -22.07 4.53 9.46
CA ARG A 43 -22.78 4.23 10.73
C ARG A 43 -22.11 3.06 11.45
N LYS A 44 -21.81 1.98 10.71
CA LYS A 44 -21.16 0.82 11.29
C LYS A 44 -19.72 1.12 11.73
N LEU A 45 -19.00 1.93 10.96
CA LEU A 45 -17.66 2.41 11.36
C LEU A 45 -17.73 3.20 12.66
N LYS A 46 -18.70 4.11 12.80
CA LYS A 46 -18.88 4.89 14.03
C LYS A 46 -19.12 3.98 15.25
N GLU A 47 -19.92 2.93 15.10
CA GLU A 47 -20.14 1.95 16.19
C GLU A 47 -18.83 1.20 16.55
N LEU A 48 -18.07 0.76 15.54
CA LEU A 48 -16.88 -0.06 15.74
C LEU A 48 -15.64 0.72 16.19
N LEU A 49 -15.60 2.03 15.98
CA LEU A 49 -14.48 2.89 16.41
C LEU A 49 -14.64 3.42 17.84
N ALA A 50 -15.72 3.05 18.56
CA ALA A 50 -15.87 3.43 19.95
C ALA A 50 -14.76 2.78 20.82
N GLY A 51 -14.02 3.62 21.57
CA GLY A 51 -12.92 3.18 22.41
C GLY A 51 -11.61 2.86 21.68
N ILE A 52 -11.49 3.21 20.38
CA ILE A 52 -10.27 3.03 19.59
C ILE A 52 -9.37 4.26 19.76
N ASP A 53 -8.06 4.04 19.94
CA ASP A 53 -7.06 5.11 20.08
C ASP A 53 -6.43 5.52 18.76
N LEU A 54 -6.39 4.62 17.77
CA LEU A 54 -5.71 4.84 16.49
C LEU A 54 -6.33 3.99 15.39
N VAL A 55 -6.46 4.57 14.22
CA VAL A 55 -6.89 3.86 13.00
C VAL A 55 -5.71 3.67 12.06
N VAL A 56 -5.52 2.44 11.55
CA VAL A 56 -4.65 2.14 10.41
C VAL A 56 -5.54 1.85 9.21
N LEU A 57 -5.68 2.82 8.31
CA LEU A 57 -6.55 2.70 7.13
C LEU A 57 -5.80 2.07 5.96
N LEU A 58 -6.08 0.78 5.75
CA LEU A 58 -5.52 -0.05 4.69
C LEU A 58 -6.55 -0.36 3.59
N ALA A 59 -7.83 -0.10 3.86
CA ALA A 59 -8.90 -0.35 2.91
C ALA A 59 -8.71 0.48 1.64
N ALA A 60 -8.73 -0.18 0.49
CA ALA A 60 -8.62 0.48 -0.80
C ALA A 60 -9.08 -0.45 -1.93
N GLU A 61 -9.67 0.13 -2.95
CA GLU A 61 -9.69 -0.53 -4.26
C GLU A 61 -8.36 -0.25 -4.98
N HIS A 62 -7.68 -1.32 -5.39
CA HIS A 62 -6.30 -1.25 -5.91
C HIS A 62 -6.04 -2.24 -7.05
N LYS A 63 -7.05 -3.01 -7.47
CA LYS A 63 -6.90 -3.92 -8.61
C LYS A 63 -6.74 -3.11 -9.90
N ASP A 64 -5.98 -3.64 -10.84
CA ASP A 64 -5.94 -3.07 -12.18
C ASP A 64 -7.27 -3.35 -12.91
N ASN A 65 -7.70 -2.43 -13.76
CA ASN A 65 -8.89 -2.58 -14.61
C ASN A 65 -10.22 -2.77 -13.85
N VAL A 66 -10.42 -2.03 -12.76
CA VAL A 66 -11.70 -2.03 -12.04
C VAL A 66 -12.80 -1.39 -12.88
N THR A 67 -13.96 -2.04 -12.94
CA THR A 67 -15.14 -1.56 -13.66
C THR A 67 -16.36 -1.59 -12.73
N PRO A 68 -17.08 -0.48 -12.55
CA PRO A 68 -16.81 0.85 -13.09
C PRO A 68 -15.62 1.54 -12.40
N THR A 69 -14.91 2.43 -13.10
CA THR A 69 -13.77 3.20 -12.56
C THR A 69 -14.11 4.07 -11.36
N SER A 70 -15.38 4.49 -11.26
CA SER A 70 -15.90 5.23 -10.08
C SER A 70 -15.67 4.47 -8.76
N LEU A 71 -15.51 3.15 -8.80
CA LEU A 71 -15.30 2.35 -7.60
C LEU A 71 -13.97 2.69 -6.88
N TYR A 72 -12.94 3.16 -7.62
CA TYR A 72 -11.73 3.67 -6.98
C TYR A 72 -12.04 4.88 -6.10
N TYR A 73 -12.85 5.81 -6.59
CA TYR A 73 -13.20 7.04 -5.86
C TYR A 73 -14.16 6.75 -4.71
N THR A 74 -15.18 5.93 -4.96
CA THR A 74 -16.11 5.51 -3.91
C THR A 74 -15.37 4.84 -2.73
N VAL A 75 -14.52 3.85 -2.99
CA VAL A 75 -13.83 3.14 -1.90
C VAL A 75 -12.72 3.98 -1.29
N ASN A 76 -11.89 4.66 -2.11
CA ASN A 76 -10.68 5.31 -1.61
C ASN A 76 -10.94 6.72 -1.06
N VAL A 77 -11.92 7.46 -1.61
CA VAL A 77 -12.22 8.85 -1.21
C VAL A 77 -13.42 8.91 -0.28
N GLU A 78 -14.60 8.37 -0.69
CA GLU A 78 -15.78 8.36 0.18
C GLU A 78 -15.53 7.49 1.43
N GLY A 79 -14.84 6.34 1.27
CA GLY A 79 -14.43 5.49 2.40
C GLY A 79 -13.50 6.22 3.37
N MET A 80 -12.60 7.09 2.88
CA MET A 80 -11.79 7.98 3.72
C MET A 80 -12.68 8.96 4.48
N CYS A 81 -13.60 9.65 3.80
CA CYS A 81 -14.52 10.59 4.42
C CYS A 81 -15.32 9.95 5.55
N ASN A 82 -15.91 8.78 5.31
CA ASN A 82 -16.66 8.03 6.31
C ASN A 82 -15.78 7.64 7.52
N THR A 83 -14.53 7.27 7.25
CA THR A 83 -13.57 6.92 8.32
C THR A 83 -13.26 8.13 9.18
N LEU A 84 -12.98 9.29 8.59
CA LEU A 84 -12.69 10.53 9.31
C LEU A 84 -13.88 10.98 10.17
N GLN A 85 -15.09 10.96 9.63
CA GLN A 85 -16.31 11.29 10.36
C GLN A 85 -16.57 10.32 11.54
N ALA A 86 -16.31 9.03 11.33
CA ALA A 86 -16.45 8.03 12.39
C ALA A 86 -15.37 8.22 13.48
N MET A 87 -14.14 8.57 13.11
CA MET A 87 -13.06 8.90 14.04
C MET A 87 -13.40 10.16 14.85
N GLU A 88 -13.81 11.25 14.21
CA GLU A 88 -14.22 12.50 14.88
C GLU A 88 -15.34 12.25 15.88
N SER A 89 -16.37 11.52 15.47
CA SER A 89 -17.51 11.18 16.35
C SER A 89 -17.12 10.42 17.61
N ASN A 90 -15.96 9.74 17.62
CA ASN A 90 -15.44 8.96 18.73
C ASN A 90 -14.21 9.59 19.42
N GLY A 91 -13.79 10.79 18.99
CA GLY A 91 -12.62 11.46 19.53
C GLY A 91 -11.29 10.76 19.18
N VAL A 92 -11.26 9.96 18.12
CA VAL A 92 -10.06 9.28 17.64
C VAL A 92 -9.28 10.25 16.74
N THR A 93 -8.11 10.67 17.18
CA THR A 93 -7.31 11.72 16.51
C THR A 93 -6.03 11.21 15.85
N ARG A 94 -5.78 9.90 15.86
CA ARG A 94 -4.57 9.30 15.31
C ARG A 94 -4.90 8.40 14.11
N LEU A 95 -4.30 8.73 12.96
CA LEU A 95 -4.49 7.99 11.70
C LEU A 95 -3.15 7.63 11.06
N VAL A 96 -2.98 6.38 10.67
CA VAL A 96 -1.97 5.95 9.71
C VAL A 96 -2.68 5.54 8.42
N PHE A 97 -2.43 6.24 7.34
CA PHE A 97 -3.04 5.97 6.03
C PHE A 97 -2.04 5.41 5.04
N THR A 98 -2.37 4.31 4.38
CA THR A 98 -1.58 3.79 3.26
C THR A 98 -2.07 4.36 1.93
N SER A 99 -1.30 5.31 1.41
CA SER A 99 -1.40 5.83 0.06
C SER A 99 -0.55 4.99 -0.92
N SER A 100 0.09 5.61 -1.89
CA SER A 100 0.94 4.95 -2.87
C SER A 100 1.87 5.95 -3.57
N VAL A 101 3.06 5.53 -4.01
CA VAL A 101 3.89 6.33 -4.93
C VAL A 101 3.22 6.57 -6.30
N ALA A 102 2.11 5.87 -6.61
CA ALA A 102 1.30 6.11 -7.80
C ALA A 102 0.76 7.55 -7.91
N VAL A 103 0.73 8.29 -6.81
CA VAL A 103 0.39 9.72 -6.78
C VAL A 103 1.36 10.59 -7.59
N TYR A 104 2.60 10.16 -7.76
CA TYR A 104 3.63 10.91 -8.52
C TYR A 104 3.54 10.70 -10.03
N GLY A 105 2.85 9.65 -10.50
CA GLY A 105 2.77 9.31 -11.91
C GLY A 105 4.00 8.58 -12.44
N LEU A 106 4.20 8.67 -13.75
CA LEU A 106 5.27 7.96 -14.46
C LEU A 106 6.49 8.86 -14.73
N ASN A 107 7.65 8.21 -15.00
CA ASN A 107 8.88 8.87 -15.45
C ASN A 107 9.39 9.95 -14.48
N LYS A 108 9.29 9.69 -13.19
CA LYS A 108 9.85 10.56 -12.14
C LYS A 108 11.13 9.92 -11.61
N ASP A 109 12.18 10.74 -11.52
CA ASP A 109 13.45 10.31 -10.94
C ASP A 109 13.49 10.63 -9.45
N ASN A 110 13.43 9.59 -8.62
CA ASN A 110 13.51 9.66 -7.15
C ASN A 110 12.65 10.77 -6.51
N PRO A 111 11.33 10.80 -6.74
CA PRO A 111 10.48 11.86 -6.22
C PRO A 111 10.48 11.85 -4.70
N SER A 112 10.75 13.00 -4.09
CA SER A 112 10.60 13.21 -2.65
C SER A 112 9.13 13.38 -2.27
N GLU A 113 8.83 13.40 -0.98
CA GLU A 113 7.47 13.63 -0.47
C GLU A 113 6.91 15.00 -0.85
N LEU A 114 7.78 15.97 -1.16
CA LEU A 114 7.42 17.32 -1.62
C LEU A 114 7.23 17.42 -3.15
N HIS A 115 7.48 16.34 -3.88
CA HIS A 115 7.28 16.33 -5.32
C HIS A 115 5.79 16.51 -5.66
N PRO A 116 5.45 17.36 -6.64
CA PRO A 116 4.07 17.54 -7.06
C PRO A 116 3.41 16.23 -7.49
N ALA A 117 2.15 16.04 -7.10
CA ALA A 117 1.36 14.91 -7.57
C ALA A 117 1.00 15.07 -9.06
N ASP A 118 1.12 13.97 -9.81
CA ASP A 118 0.83 13.90 -11.24
C ASP A 118 0.37 12.48 -11.60
N PRO A 119 -0.70 11.96 -10.97
CA PRO A 119 -1.13 10.58 -11.14
C PRO A 119 -1.61 10.29 -12.56
N PHE A 120 -1.12 9.20 -13.15
CA PHE A 120 -1.44 8.85 -14.55
C PHE A 120 -2.69 7.98 -14.69
N ASN A 121 -3.17 7.34 -13.63
CA ASN A 121 -4.33 6.45 -13.64
C ASN A 121 -5.33 6.77 -12.51
N ASP A 122 -6.55 6.20 -12.59
CA ASP A 122 -7.61 6.46 -11.62
C ASP A 122 -7.27 5.97 -10.21
N TYR A 123 -6.53 4.89 -10.09
CA TYR A 123 -6.01 4.45 -8.78
C TYR A 123 -5.13 5.52 -8.13
N GLY A 124 -4.12 6.01 -8.85
CA GLY A 124 -3.24 7.07 -8.34
C GLY A 124 -4.00 8.36 -8.04
N ARG A 125 -4.96 8.74 -8.92
CA ARG A 125 -5.81 9.92 -8.70
C ARG A 125 -6.66 9.78 -7.45
N SER A 126 -7.36 8.65 -7.26
CA SER A 126 -8.18 8.42 -6.06
C SER A 126 -7.37 8.41 -4.77
N LYS A 127 -6.11 7.91 -4.80
CA LYS A 127 -5.20 8.00 -3.66
C LYS A 127 -4.78 9.45 -3.38
N TRP A 128 -4.49 10.21 -4.42
CA TRP A 128 -4.17 11.63 -4.28
C TRP A 128 -5.35 12.45 -3.76
N GLU A 129 -6.56 12.23 -4.28
CA GLU A 129 -7.77 12.90 -3.77
C GLU A 129 -8.04 12.56 -2.29
N ALA A 130 -7.78 11.32 -1.86
CA ALA A 130 -7.86 10.95 -0.47
C ALA A 130 -6.81 11.68 0.40
N GLU A 131 -5.60 11.93 -0.12
CA GLU A 131 -4.59 12.75 0.57
C GLU A 131 -4.99 14.22 0.63
N CYS A 132 -5.57 14.79 -0.44
CA CYS A 132 -6.10 16.16 -0.44
C CYS A 132 -7.19 16.30 0.62
N LEU A 133 -8.13 15.36 0.69
CA LEU A 133 -9.16 15.34 1.73
C LEU A 133 -8.55 15.29 3.15
N LEU A 134 -7.51 14.49 3.35
CA LEU A 134 -6.78 14.44 4.63
C LEU A 134 -6.10 15.77 4.96
N GLN A 135 -5.54 16.47 3.97
CA GLN A 135 -4.93 17.79 4.19
C GLN A 135 -5.98 18.83 4.56
N GLU A 136 -7.10 18.89 3.85
CA GLU A 136 -8.22 19.77 4.17
C GLU A 136 -8.79 19.47 5.56
N TRP A 137 -8.90 18.20 5.92
CA TRP A 137 -9.33 17.79 7.25
C TRP A 137 -8.35 18.27 8.33
N TYR A 138 -7.06 18.05 8.13
CA TYR A 138 -6.02 18.48 9.07
C TYR A 138 -5.99 20.01 9.23
N ASP A 139 -6.30 20.77 8.20
CA ASP A 139 -6.34 22.25 8.28
C ASP A 139 -7.37 22.76 9.30
N THR A 140 -8.40 21.99 9.58
CA THR A 140 -9.45 22.30 10.57
C THR A 140 -9.31 21.48 11.87
N HIS A 141 -8.42 20.48 11.91
CA HIS A 141 -8.22 19.56 13.04
C HIS A 141 -6.72 19.43 13.36
N ARG A 142 -6.09 20.55 13.73
CA ARG A 142 -4.63 20.63 13.97
C ARG A 142 -4.11 19.79 15.12
N GLU A 143 -4.98 19.32 16.00
CA GLU A 143 -4.68 18.41 17.11
C GLU A 143 -4.55 16.95 16.65
N TRP A 144 -4.91 16.64 15.42
CA TRP A 144 -4.81 15.28 14.88
C TRP A 144 -3.38 14.91 14.50
N ASN A 145 -3.06 13.63 14.60
CA ASN A 145 -1.80 13.05 14.17
C ASN A 145 -2.04 12.15 12.96
N ILE A 146 -1.72 12.67 11.79
CA ILE A 146 -1.93 11.99 10.49
C ILE A 146 -0.58 11.60 9.93
N ASN A 147 -0.39 10.31 9.70
CA ASN A 147 0.80 9.77 9.07
C ASN A 147 0.40 9.06 7.76
N ILE A 148 0.87 9.58 6.63
CA ILE A 148 0.62 9.04 5.30
C ILE A 148 1.84 8.28 4.84
N LEU A 149 1.63 7.02 4.46
CA LEU A 149 2.66 6.16 3.90
C LEU A 149 2.41 5.97 2.41
N ARG A 150 3.36 6.36 1.56
CA ARG A 150 3.37 6.15 0.12
C ARG A 150 4.32 5.00 -0.24
N PRO A 151 3.91 3.74 -0.13
CA PRO A 151 4.77 2.63 -0.49
C PRO A 151 4.91 2.49 -2.00
N THR A 152 6.06 1.96 -2.43
CA THR A 152 6.25 1.39 -3.77
C THR A 152 5.46 0.09 -3.91
N VAL A 153 5.68 -0.69 -4.99
CA VAL A 153 4.95 -1.94 -5.17
C VAL A 153 5.26 -2.92 -4.03
N ILE A 154 4.23 -3.26 -3.24
CA ILE A 154 4.39 -4.15 -2.10
C ILE A 154 4.38 -5.60 -2.58
N PHE A 155 5.32 -6.39 -2.06
CA PHE A 155 5.42 -7.83 -2.29
C PHE A 155 5.67 -8.58 -0.97
N GLY A 156 5.53 -9.88 -0.99
CA GLY A 156 5.81 -10.77 0.14
C GLY A 156 4.98 -12.06 0.07
N GLU A 157 5.07 -12.87 1.11
CA GLU A 157 4.44 -14.17 1.22
C GLU A 157 2.91 -14.08 1.01
N GLY A 158 2.35 -14.99 0.19
CA GLY A 158 0.92 -15.05 -0.15
C GLY A 158 0.43 -13.90 -1.07
N ASN A 159 1.25 -12.90 -1.46
CA ASN A 159 0.88 -11.85 -2.42
C ASN A 159 0.97 -12.37 -3.85
N ARG A 160 -0.14 -12.37 -4.55
CA ARG A 160 -0.23 -12.77 -5.96
C ARG A 160 -0.35 -11.57 -6.90
N GLY A 161 0.28 -10.43 -6.53
CA GLY A 161 0.31 -9.21 -7.34
C GLY A 161 1.39 -9.23 -8.43
N ASN A 162 1.72 -8.02 -8.95
CA ASN A 162 2.63 -7.85 -10.08
C ASN A 162 4.04 -8.43 -9.86
N VAL A 163 4.59 -8.29 -8.65
CA VAL A 163 5.93 -8.85 -8.34
C VAL A 163 5.88 -10.39 -8.33
N TYR A 164 4.84 -10.98 -7.77
CA TYR A 164 4.67 -12.44 -7.81
C TYR A 164 4.60 -12.96 -9.25
N ASN A 165 3.82 -12.30 -10.11
CA ASN A 165 3.70 -12.69 -11.51
C ASN A 165 5.04 -12.57 -12.25
N LEU A 166 5.79 -11.49 -12.00
CA LEU A 166 7.14 -11.30 -12.53
C LEU A 166 8.08 -12.43 -12.09
N LEU A 167 8.17 -12.69 -10.77
CA LEU A 167 9.01 -13.76 -10.24
C LEU A 167 8.61 -15.13 -10.81
N ARG A 168 7.33 -15.40 -10.94
CA ARG A 168 6.81 -16.63 -11.55
C ARG A 168 7.23 -16.77 -13.01
N GLN A 169 7.22 -15.69 -13.80
CA GLN A 169 7.70 -15.70 -15.18
C GLN A 169 9.20 -16.01 -15.24
N ILE A 170 10.00 -15.34 -14.38
CA ILE A 170 11.45 -15.58 -14.29
C ILE A 170 11.71 -17.04 -13.92
N ILE A 171 11.09 -17.56 -12.88
CA ILE A 171 11.29 -18.95 -12.39
C ILE A 171 10.87 -19.99 -13.43
N SER A 172 9.83 -19.72 -14.19
CA SER A 172 9.31 -20.64 -15.21
C SER A 172 10.12 -20.67 -16.51
N GLY A 173 11.14 -19.80 -16.64
CA GLY A 173 11.93 -19.63 -17.86
C GLY A 173 11.16 -18.96 -19.01
N ARG A 174 9.98 -18.39 -18.73
CA ARG A 174 9.14 -17.68 -19.72
C ARG A 174 9.36 -16.17 -19.70
N PHE A 175 10.27 -15.70 -18.88
CA PHE A 175 10.61 -14.28 -18.80
C PHE A 175 11.40 -13.84 -20.03
N LEU A 176 10.92 -12.79 -20.69
CA LEU A 176 11.60 -12.16 -21.81
C LEU A 176 12.14 -10.81 -21.36
N MET A 177 13.47 -10.64 -21.39
CA MET A 177 14.10 -9.37 -21.08
C MET A 177 13.97 -8.43 -22.26
N VAL A 178 13.05 -7.48 -22.21
CA VAL A 178 12.90 -6.43 -23.24
C VAL A 178 13.81 -5.26 -22.88
N GLY A 179 14.66 -4.87 -23.80
CA GLY A 179 15.68 -3.83 -23.59
C GLY A 179 16.96 -4.38 -22.95
N ASN A 180 17.76 -3.49 -22.35
CA ASN A 180 19.07 -3.84 -21.77
C ASN A 180 19.00 -4.36 -20.33
N GLY A 181 17.81 -4.40 -19.73
CA GLY A 181 17.60 -4.85 -18.35
C GLY A 181 18.10 -3.90 -17.26
N GLU A 182 18.50 -2.67 -17.62
CA GLU A 182 18.98 -1.65 -16.66
C GLU A 182 17.83 -0.87 -15.99
N ASN A 183 16.59 -1.09 -16.43
CA ASN A 183 15.43 -0.50 -15.79
C ASN A 183 15.29 -1.03 -14.35
N ARG A 184 15.07 -0.10 -13.41
CA ARG A 184 14.96 -0.40 -11.99
C ARG A 184 13.51 -0.62 -11.59
N LYS A 185 13.30 -1.53 -10.66
CA LYS A 185 12.00 -1.78 -10.07
C LYS A 185 12.06 -1.54 -8.57
N SER A 186 11.47 -0.44 -8.15
CA SER A 186 11.32 -0.12 -6.73
C SER A 186 10.26 -1.00 -6.08
N MET A 187 10.64 -1.68 -5.01
CA MET A 187 9.78 -2.64 -4.31
C MET A 187 9.81 -2.40 -2.81
N ALA A 188 8.76 -2.85 -2.11
CA ALA A 188 8.67 -2.81 -0.66
C ALA A 188 8.23 -4.18 -0.12
N TYR A 189 9.05 -4.82 0.71
CA TYR A 189 8.69 -6.05 1.36
C TYR A 189 7.63 -5.80 2.43
N VAL A 190 6.56 -6.58 2.40
CA VAL A 190 5.40 -6.38 3.27
C VAL A 190 5.73 -6.40 4.76
N GLY A 191 6.68 -7.23 5.18
CA GLY A 191 7.14 -7.29 6.56
C GLY A 191 7.84 -6.00 7.02
N ASN A 192 8.61 -5.36 6.13
CA ASN A 192 9.27 -4.09 6.41
C ASN A 192 8.25 -2.94 6.45
N VAL A 193 7.27 -2.95 5.55
CA VAL A 193 6.13 -2.00 5.59
C VAL A 193 5.36 -2.13 6.91
N ALA A 194 5.09 -3.36 7.35
CA ALA A 194 4.44 -3.62 8.63
C ALA A 194 5.26 -3.09 9.81
N SER A 195 6.58 -3.31 9.79
CA SER A 195 7.49 -2.79 10.81
C SER A 195 7.52 -1.27 10.84
N PHE A 196 7.47 -0.62 9.67
CA PHE A 196 7.42 0.85 9.60
C PHE A 196 6.08 1.40 10.13
N ILE A 197 4.96 0.75 9.85
CA ILE A 197 3.66 1.12 10.42
C ILE A 197 3.71 0.98 11.95
N THR A 198 4.27 -0.12 12.46
CA THR A 198 4.48 -0.31 13.90
C THR A 198 5.32 0.83 14.49
N PHE A 199 6.43 1.18 13.84
CA PHE A 199 7.25 2.32 14.24
C PHE A 199 6.45 3.64 14.33
N LEU A 200 5.58 3.93 13.36
CA LEU A 200 4.73 5.13 13.37
C LEU A 200 3.71 5.10 14.53
N ILE A 201 3.20 3.93 14.88
CA ILE A 201 2.26 3.75 15.99
C ILE A 201 2.96 4.01 17.33
N GLU A 202 4.13 3.41 17.54
CA GLU A 202 4.90 3.51 18.80
C GLU A 202 5.48 4.91 19.01
N ASN A 203 6.01 5.53 17.97
CA ASN A 203 6.70 6.84 18.08
C ASN A 203 5.75 8.04 18.16
N LYS A 204 4.44 7.83 18.01
CA LYS A 204 3.39 8.86 18.19
C LYS A 204 3.75 10.19 17.50
N LYS A 205 4.30 10.13 16.27
CA LYS A 205 4.72 11.33 15.57
C LYS A 205 3.55 12.29 15.40
N GLU A 206 3.71 13.50 15.88
CA GLU A 206 2.68 14.53 15.90
C GLU A 206 2.53 15.23 14.54
N GLY A 207 1.34 15.76 14.30
CA GLY A 207 1.02 16.58 13.14
C GLY A 207 0.78 15.79 11.87
N TYR A 208 0.92 16.45 10.72
CA TYR A 208 0.71 15.87 9.40
C TYR A 208 2.03 15.47 8.76
N ASN A 209 2.22 14.19 8.54
CA ASN A 209 3.48 13.64 8.03
C ASN A 209 3.24 12.75 6.82
N VAL A 210 4.09 12.88 5.81
CA VAL A 210 4.09 12.04 4.61
C VAL A 210 5.43 11.33 4.51
N PHE A 211 5.42 10.04 4.13
CA PHE A 211 6.61 9.21 3.99
C PHE A 211 6.54 8.39 2.71
N ASN A 212 7.54 8.52 1.86
CA ASN A 212 7.77 7.53 0.82
C ASN A 212 8.40 6.28 1.43
N TYR A 213 7.93 5.10 1.01
CA TYR A 213 8.51 3.85 1.50
C TYR A 213 9.00 2.96 0.36
N ILE A 214 10.25 2.59 0.47
CA ILE A 214 10.95 1.75 -0.49
C ILE A 214 12.06 0.97 0.21
N ASP A 215 12.22 -0.30 -0.12
CA ASP A 215 13.39 -1.06 0.31
C ASP A 215 14.56 -0.82 -0.66
N LYS A 216 15.72 -0.50 -0.11
CA LYS A 216 16.95 -0.28 -0.88
C LYS A 216 17.90 -1.49 -0.72
N PRO A 217 18.74 -1.78 -1.74
CA PRO A 217 18.86 -1.08 -3.02
C PRO A 217 17.75 -1.44 -4.02
N ASP A 218 17.45 -0.51 -4.97
CA ASP A 218 16.60 -0.83 -6.11
C ASP A 218 17.34 -1.77 -7.05
N PHE A 219 16.76 -2.93 -7.32
CA PHE A 219 17.32 -3.87 -8.28
C PHE A 219 17.05 -3.43 -9.72
N THR A 220 18.07 -3.56 -10.60
CA THR A 220 17.82 -3.62 -12.03
C THR A 220 17.10 -4.93 -12.36
N MET A 221 16.49 -5.02 -13.54
CA MET A 221 15.90 -6.28 -13.98
C MET A 221 16.97 -7.37 -14.15
N ASN A 222 18.18 -6.99 -14.56
CA ASN A 222 19.32 -7.92 -14.62
C ASN A 222 19.67 -8.47 -13.23
N ASP A 223 19.82 -7.59 -12.21
CA ASP A 223 20.09 -7.99 -10.83
C ASP A 223 19.00 -8.91 -10.27
N LEU A 224 17.73 -8.57 -10.54
CA LEU A 224 16.60 -9.36 -10.05
C LEU A 224 16.63 -10.79 -10.63
N VAL A 225 16.84 -10.93 -11.94
CA VAL A 225 16.94 -12.24 -12.62
C VAL A 225 18.14 -13.03 -12.09
N TYR A 226 19.28 -12.36 -11.92
CA TYR A 226 20.50 -12.98 -11.37
C TYR A 226 20.24 -13.51 -9.95
N HIS A 227 19.70 -12.69 -9.05
CA HIS A 227 19.41 -13.11 -7.66
C HIS A 227 18.39 -14.24 -7.58
N VAL A 228 17.35 -14.22 -8.42
CA VAL A 228 16.40 -15.34 -8.49
C VAL A 228 17.08 -16.62 -8.95
N GLY A 229 17.98 -16.55 -9.93
CA GLY A 229 18.78 -17.68 -10.38
C GLY A 229 19.68 -18.24 -9.29
N ASP A 230 20.38 -17.37 -8.59
CA ASP A 230 21.30 -17.70 -7.50
C ASP A 230 20.55 -18.43 -6.36
N VAL A 231 19.45 -17.83 -5.87
CA VAL A 231 18.63 -18.44 -4.79
C VAL A 231 18.07 -19.81 -5.17
N LEU A 232 17.71 -20.00 -6.44
CA LEU A 232 17.18 -21.28 -6.93
C LEU A 232 18.26 -22.28 -7.36
N ASN A 233 19.54 -21.86 -7.34
CA ASN A 233 20.67 -22.61 -7.89
C ASN A 233 20.40 -23.05 -9.34
N LYS A 234 19.88 -22.14 -10.16
CA LYS A 234 19.51 -22.35 -11.56
C LYS A 234 20.06 -21.23 -12.47
N HIS A 235 20.61 -21.63 -13.59
CA HIS A 235 20.89 -20.65 -14.64
C HIS A 235 19.59 -20.22 -15.33
N ILE A 236 19.25 -18.93 -15.23
CA ILE A 236 18.10 -18.33 -15.90
C ILE A 236 18.64 -17.57 -17.13
N PRO A 237 18.25 -17.93 -18.34
CA PRO A 237 18.70 -17.23 -19.55
C PRO A 237 18.24 -15.78 -19.55
N THR A 238 19.16 -14.86 -19.82
CA THR A 238 18.92 -13.41 -19.90
C THR A 238 19.07 -12.93 -21.35
N THR A 239 18.35 -13.53 -22.28
CA THR A 239 18.35 -13.05 -23.67
C THR A 239 17.64 -11.71 -23.75
N HIS A 240 18.35 -10.68 -24.20
CA HIS A 240 17.82 -9.34 -24.37
C HIS A 240 17.14 -9.18 -25.72
N TYR A 241 15.87 -8.79 -25.71
CA TYR A 241 15.09 -8.52 -26.90
C TYR A 241 14.97 -7.01 -27.16
N PRO A 242 15.08 -6.55 -28.42
CA PRO A 242 14.88 -5.14 -28.73
C PRO A 242 13.49 -4.63 -28.32
N TYR A 243 13.39 -3.35 -27.94
CA TYR A 243 12.13 -2.73 -27.48
C TYR A 243 10.98 -2.87 -28.48
N TRP A 244 11.27 -2.84 -29.80
CA TRP A 244 10.23 -2.95 -30.82
C TRP A 244 9.50 -4.32 -30.80
N LEU A 245 10.16 -5.39 -30.36
CA LEU A 245 9.50 -6.69 -30.18
C LEU A 245 8.48 -6.69 -29.03
N GLY A 246 8.71 -5.89 -27.98
CA GLY A 246 7.79 -5.77 -26.86
C GLY A 246 6.51 -4.97 -27.17
N MET A 247 6.44 -4.29 -28.33
CA MET A 247 5.24 -3.55 -28.76
C MET A 247 4.22 -4.43 -29.49
N PHE A 248 4.55 -5.67 -29.79
CA PHE A 248 3.68 -6.61 -30.54
C PHE A 248 3.19 -7.80 -29.70
N GLY A 249 3.43 -7.79 -28.37
CA GLY A 249 3.06 -8.85 -27.44
C GLY A 249 1.91 -8.53 -26.49
#